data_3b9c05d9a36d0bade21339c23f5ea8b2
#
_entry.id   3b9c05d9a36d0bade21339c23f5ea8b2
#
_cell.length_a   1.000
_cell.length_b   1.000
_cell.length_c   1.000
_cell.angle_alpha   90.00
_cell.angle_beta   90.00
_cell.angle_gamma   90.00
#
_symmetry.space_group_name_H-M   'P 1'
#
loop_
_entity.id
_entity.type
_entity.pdbx_description
1 polymer ?
#
loop_
_entity_poly.entity_id
_entity_poly.type
_entity_poly.pdbx_seq_one_letter_code
_entity_poly.pdbx_strand_id
1 'polypeptide(L)'
;MSYKLYLYLIVFLIISNTNSQRNLIEEEKVEEDEDENDIIILHTNDVHCGIDEIIGYDGVMLYKQELKAKNKTVILVDAGDHVQGGSVGLLSKGRDIINIMNYLEYDMVTIGNHEFDYKVEQFFNLSKVLKCSYTCANFCYRKNKTAVFDPYKIIQAGDFRIGFIGVATPQTLTKSYLHNLVDEDGKPIYDFLSGDDGNELHRKIQEYVNELKDPEKGNVTHVIIVCHLGYGGDASYQYTSLGLLSNLSGVDAIIDGHTHLTYNFNGTDRDGKNVSISQAGTKIESLGKITIKKDGRIISEMMDEIPIFEEYQDFTQEERWGKPRYVDINTNKMIKDIIESHEHQFQEVIGYTDYNLLINNERGQISRFEENPLCDLVTDAINYYAQGDFSIINCGSVRENIMRGNITYNNILNMLPFSANIVVKEVTGQDILDALEYGMKSLPGKTSRFPQVSGIKFKVDETIKSPVIIDKDENFIRIEGERRVYDVFIGEEKIDENKIYKVSMDDYLADGGDGYSMFFKYNVSNDTLMADNEMFKQYLINVLNRTIPDTYRNTQGRIIKQKKGESNSSHFIRLFKGFSLFLICLMF
;
A
#
# COMPACT_ATOMS: atom_id res chain seq x y z
N MET A 1 22.64 -22.86 49.52
CA MET A 1 21.96 -23.06 48.24
C MET A 1 21.88 -21.71 47.56
N SER A 2 22.55 -21.53 46.41
CA SER A 2 22.86 -20.21 45.86
C SER A 2 21.63 -19.60 45.12
N TYR A 3 21.47 -18.29 45.24
CA TYR A 3 20.43 -17.48 44.60
C TYR A 3 20.28 -17.75 43.07
N LYS A 4 21.32 -18.21 42.42
CA LYS A 4 21.31 -18.64 41.01
C LYS A 4 20.46 -19.91 40.77
N LEU A 5 20.42 -20.84 41.73
CA LEU A 5 19.62 -22.06 41.58
C LEU A 5 18.10 -21.78 41.71
N TYR A 6 17.77 -20.77 42.53
CA TYR A 6 16.38 -20.33 42.69
C TYR A 6 15.86 -19.57 41.44
N LEU A 7 16.73 -18.79 40.81
CA LEU A 7 16.40 -18.10 39.55
C LEU A 7 16.23 -19.10 38.40
N TYR A 8 17.06 -20.14 38.32
CA TYR A 8 16.90 -21.21 37.31
C TYR A 8 15.63 -22.03 37.49
N LEU A 9 15.21 -22.27 38.73
CA LEU A 9 13.94 -22.98 39.01
C LEU A 9 12.73 -22.13 38.65
N ILE A 10 12.76 -20.81 38.89
CA ILE A 10 11.67 -19.88 38.52
C ILE A 10 11.59 -19.74 37.01
N VAL A 11 12.71 -19.59 36.30
CA VAL A 11 12.73 -19.52 34.83
C VAL A 11 12.27 -20.85 34.22
N PHE A 12 12.64 -22.00 34.78
CA PHE A 12 12.17 -23.31 34.31
C PHE A 12 10.68 -23.54 34.58
N LEU A 13 10.14 -23.05 35.69
CA LEU A 13 8.70 -23.09 35.99
C LEU A 13 7.89 -22.13 35.12
N ILE A 14 8.43 -20.98 34.75
CA ILE A 14 7.80 -20.04 33.82
C ILE A 14 7.79 -20.62 32.40
N ILE A 15 8.90 -21.22 31.93
CA ILE A 15 9.00 -21.85 30.61
C ILE A 15 8.13 -23.11 30.53
N SER A 16 8.05 -23.93 31.61
CA SER A 16 7.15 -25.09 31.61
C SER A 16 5.67 -24.70 31.69
N ASN A 17 5.35 -23.59 32.36
CA ASN A 17 3.97 -23.08 32.40
C ASN A 17 3.54 -22.41 31.08
N THR A 18 4.47 -21.74 30.35
CA THR A 18 4.20 -21.18 29.01
C THR A 18 4.06 -22.27 27.95
N ASN A 19 4.83 -23.37 28.04
CA ASN A 19 4.65 -24.53 27.16
C ASN A 19 3.38 -25.33 27.47
N SER A 20 2.96 -25.41 28.75
CA SER A 20 1.69 -26.03 29.14
C SER A 20 0.46 -25.17 28.72
N GLN A 21 0.61 -23.83 28.68
CA GLN A 21 -0.45 -22.96 28.17
C GLN A 21 -0.44 -22.86 26.64
N ARG A 22 0.71 -23.06 25.96
CA ARG A 22 0.72 -23.22 24.50
C ARG A 22 0.06 -24.52 24.03
N ASN A 23 0.18 -25.59 24.79
CA ASN A 23 -0.52 -26.86 24.49
C ASN A 23 -1.99 -26.90 24.93
N LEU A 24 -2.53 -25.81 25.52
CA LEU A 24 -3.94 -25.67 25.90
C LEU A 24 -4.68 -24.64 25.03
N ILE A 25 -4.03 -24.08 24.00
CA ILE A 25 -4.62 -23.17 22.99
C ILE A 25 -4.30 -23.70 21.56
N GLU A 26 -4.01 -24.97 21.37
CA GLU A 26 -4.45 -25.67 20.20
C GLU A 26 -5.95 -25.99 20.46
N GLU A 27 -6.80 -24.98 20.30
CA GLU A 27 -8.16 -25.24 19.88
C GLU A 27 -8.01 -26.13 18.64
N GLU A 28 -8.45 -27.38 18.75
CA GLU A 28 -8.75 -28.21 17.60
C GLU A 28 -9.54 -27.28 16.66
N LYS A 29 -8.94 -26.85 15.55
CA LYS A 29 -9.69 -26.39 14.40
C LYS A 29 -10.56 -27.59 14.05
N VAL A 30 -11.78 -27.60 14.55
CA VAL A 30 -12.85 -28.42 14.02
C VAL A 30 -12.99 -27.87 12.60
N GLU A 31 -12.40 -28.54 11.61
CA GLU A 31 -12.80 -28.33 10.22
C GLU A 31 -14.29 -28.66 10.20
N GLU A 32 -15.13 -27.63 10.36
CA GLU A 32 -16.55 -27.79 10.11
C GLU A 32 -16.66 -28.12 8.62
N ASP A 33 -17.06 -29.35 8.31
CA ASP A 33 -17.29 -29.81 6.93
C ASP A 33 -18.14 -28.77 6.20
N GLU A 34 -17.66 -28.30 5.05
CA GLU A 34 -18.39 -27.36 4.20
C GLU A 34 -19.68 -28.05 3.69
N ASP A 35 -20.86 -27.57 4.13
CA ASP A 35 -22.16 -28.03 3.62
C ASP A 35 -22.31 -27.57 2.15
N GLU A 36 -22.90 -28.40 1.28
CA GLU A 36 -23.16 -28.08 -0.13
C GLU A 36 -23.95 -26.76 -0.32
N ASN A 37 -24.72 -26.36 0.69
CA ASN A 37 -25.52 -25.14 0.68
C ASN A 37 -24.77 -23.90 1.20
N ASP A 38 -23.51 -24.01 1.60
CA ASP A 38 -22.70 -22.88 2.03
C ASP A 38 -22.40 -21.97 0.83
N ILE A 39 -22.45 -20.65 1.03
CA ILE A 39 -22.06 -19.67 0.04
C ILE A 39 -20.63 -19.25 0.31
N ILE A 40 -19.78 -19.34 -0.70
CA ILE A 40 -18.37 -18.97 -0.60
C ILE A 40 -18.15 -17.63 -1.30
N ILE A 41 -17.60 -16.66 -0.58
CA ILE A 41 -17.16 -15.38 -1.15
C ILE A 41 -15.63 -15.36 -1.10
N LEU A 42 -15.00 -15.37 -2.27
CA LEU A 42 -13.57 -15.19 -2.43
C LEU A 42 -13.29 -13.70 -2.65
N HIS A 43 -12.20 -13.20 -2.06
CA HIS A 43 -11.84 -11.79 -2.26
C HIS A 43 -10.36 -11.55 -2.45
N THR A 44 -10.06 -10.61 -3.33
CA THR A 44 -8.75 -10.03 -3.59
C THR A 44 -8.76 -8.53 -3.30
N ASN A 45 -7.59 -7.94 -3.15
CA ASN A 45 -7.37 -6.51 -2.99
C ASN A 45 -5.93 -6.16 -3.35
N ASP A 46 -5.65 -4.89 -3.70
CA ASP A 46 -4.29 -4.38 -3.89
C ASP A 46 -3.44 -5.27 -4.82
N VAL A 47 -4.03 -5.74 -5.93
CA VAL A 47 -3.34 -6.67 -6.84
C VAL A 47 -2.19 -5.98 -7.55
N HIS A 48 -2.28 -4.67 -7.81
CA HIS A 48 -1.20 -3.87 -8.37
C HIS A 48 -0.49 -4.53 -9.56
N CYS A 49 -1.27 -5.15 -10.46
CA CYS A 49 -0.78 -5.89 -11.62
C CYS A 49 0.18 -7.07 -11.31
N GLY A 50 0.24 -7.53 -10.08
CA GLY A 50 0.98 -8.74 -9.68
C GLY A 50 0.24 -10.01 -10.13
N ILE A 51 0.20 -10.27 -11.44
CA ILE A 51 -0.68 -11.28 -12.05
C ILE A 51 -0.22 -12.71 -11.86
N ASP A 52 1.09 -12.92 -11.63
CA ASP A 52 1.77 -14.22 -11.50
C ASP A 52 2.56 -14.36 -10.20
N GLU A 53 2.29 -13.52 -9.22
CA GLU A 53 2.90 -13.57 -7.90
C GLU A 53 2.40 -14.82 -7.14
N ILE A 54 2.70 -14.99 -5.89
CA ILE A 54 2.54 -16.17 -5.05
C ILE A 54 1.34 -17.08 -5.41
N ILE A 55 0.10 -16.65 -5.20
CA ILE A 55 -1.11 -17.37 -5.63
C ILE A 55 -1.43 -17.02 -7.08
N GLY A 56 -1.45 -15.74 -7.43
CA GLY A 56 -1.79 -15.23 -8.74
C GLY A 56 -3.25 -15.43 -9.13
N TYR A 57 -3.67 -14.81 -10.22
CA TYR A 57 -5.03 -14.98 -10.73
C TYR A 57 -5.35 -16.42 -11.18
N ASP A 58 -4.35 -17.18 -11.61
CA ASP A 58 -4.51 -18.57 -12.01
C ASP A 58 -4.70 -19.51 -10.82
N GLY A 59 -4.13 -19.21 -9.65
CA GLY A 59 -4.45 -19.90 -8.41
C GLY A 59 -5.86 -19.55 -7.92
N VAL A 60 -6.28 -18.27 -8.01
CA VAL A 60 -7.66 -17.87 -7.69
C VAL A 60 -8.66 -18.59 -8.58
N MET A 61 -8.38 -18.68 -9.91
CA MET A 61 -9.26 -19.41 -10.84
C MET A 61 -9.33 -20.88 -10.50
N LEU A 62 -8.19 -21.52 -10.23
CA LEU A 62 -8.14 -22.93 -9.84
C LEU A 62 -9.07 -23.19 -8.65
N TYR A 63 -8.95 -22.39 -7.57
CA TYR A 63 -9.78 -22.59 -6.38
C TYR A 63 -11.27 -22.35 -6.66
N LYS A 64 -11.59 -21.29 -7.42
CA LYS A 64 -12.97 -21.03 -7.85
C LYS A 64 -13.57 -22.19 -8.62
N GLN A 65 -12.82 -22.81 -9.54
CA GLN A 65 -13.29 -23.96 -10.33
C GLN A 65 -13.47 -25.23 -9.49
N GLU A 66 -12.55 -25.50 -8.58
CA GLU A 66 -12.70 -26.61 -7.63
C GLU A 66 -13.95 -26.49 -6.79
N LEU A 67 -14.20 -25.30 -6.21
CA LEU A 67 -15.41 -25.06 -5.44
C LEU A 67 -16.68 -25.25 -6.31
N LYS A 68 -16.65 -24.76 -7.55
CA LYS A 68 -17.78 -24.99 -8.51
C LYS A 68 -17.95 -26.47 -8.87
N ALA A 69 -16.85 -27.22 -9.01
CA ALA A 69 -16.91 -28.67 -9.27
C ALA A 69 -17.55 -29.43 -8.09
N LYS A 70 -17.35 -28.93 -6.86
CA LYS A 70 -18.04 -29.39 -5.64
C LYS A 70 -19.47 -28.83 -5.48
N ASN A 71 -20.06 -28.28 -6.53
CA ASN A 71 -21.38 -27.66 -6.55
C ASN A 71 -21.57 -26.48 -5.55
N LYS A 72 -20.49 -25.80 -5.13
CA LYS A 72 -20.59 -24.61 -4.27
C LYS A 72 -21.04 -23.40 -5.07
N THR A 73 -21.83 -22.54 -4.44
CA THR A 73 -22.08 -21.19 -4.97
C THR A 73 -20.92 -20.30 -4.57
N VAL A 74 -20.20 -19.76 -5.58
CA VAL A 74 -19.00 -18.95 -5.38
C VAL A 74 -19.22 -17.56 -5.94
N ILE A 75 -18.96 -16.54 -5.12
CA ILE A 75 -18.94 -15.12 -5.48
C ILE A 75 -17.48 -14.66 -5.39
N LEU A 76 -16.99 -13.90 -6.37
CA LEU A 76 -15.62 -13.38 -6.41
C LEU A 76 -15.66 -11.85 -6.45
N VAL A 77 -15.03 -11.19 -5.46
CA VAL A 77 -15.02 -9.73 -5.33
C VAL A 77 -13.60 -9.18 -5.20
N ASP A 78 -13.43 -7.89 -5.53
CA ASP A 78 -12.14 -7.20 -5.38
C ASP A 78 -12.32 -5.87 -4.67
N ALA A 79 -11.43 -5.57 -3.73
CA ALA A 79 -11.48 -4.37 -2.90
C ALA A 79 -10.60 -3.22 -3.41
N GLY A 80 -10.30 -3.16 -4.72
CA GLY A 80 -9.64 -2.02 -5.38
C GLY A 80 -8.12 -2.13 -5.49
N ASP A 81 -7.51 -1.13 -6.14
CA ASP A 81 -6.07 -1.04 -6.46
C ASP A 81 -5.57 -2.22 -7.32
N HIS A 82 -6.29 -2.56 -8.38
CA HIS A 82 -5.93 -3.68 -9.24
C HIS A 82 -5.24 -3.28 -10.56
N VAL A 83 -5.52 -2.08 -11.12
CA VAL A 83 -5.08 -1.72 -12.49
C VAL A 83 -3.69 -1.13 -12.61
N GLN A 84 -3.12 -0.60 -11.51
CA GLN A 84 -1.83 0.08 -11.49
C GLN A 84 -0.76 -0.82 -10.86
N GLY A 85 0.42 -0.86 -11.47
CA GLY A 85 1.61 -1.56 -10.96
C GLY A 85 2.42 -2.20 -12.06
N GLY A 86 3.72 -2.33 -11.84
CA GLY A 86 4.66 -3.04 -12.70
C GLY A 86 4.62 -2.69 -14.19
N SER A 87 5.33 -3.46 -14.97
CA SER A 87 5.41 -3.27 -16.42
C SER A 87 4.09 -3.55 -17.13
N VAL A 88 3.32 -4.55 -16.68
CA VAL A 88 2.03 -4.92 -17.25
C VAL A 88 1.02 -3.78 -17.11
N GLY A 89 0.94 -3.18 -15.91
CA GLY A 89 0.08 -2.03 -15.65
C GLY A 89 0.47 -0.82 -16.48
N LEU A 90 1.75 -0.48 -16.51
CA LEU A 90 2.28 0.67 -17.23
C LEU A 90 2.01 0.58 -18.74
N LEU A 91 2.22 -0.58 -19.36
CA LEU A 91 2.06 -0.76 -20.80
C LEU A 91 0.61 -0.85 -21.24
N SER A 92 -0.17 -1.65 -20.54
CA SER A 92 -1.59 -1.85 -20.86
C SER A 92 -2.49 -0.76 -20.30
N LYS A 93 -1.95 0.11 -19.42
CA LYS A 93 -2.73 1.08 -18.61
C LYS A 93 -3.94 0.42 -17.97
N GLY A 94 -3.68 -0.76 -17.34
CA GLY A 94 -4.68 -1.55 -16.64
C GLY A 94 -5.56 -2.44 -17.52
N ARG A 95 -5.45 -2.38 -18.86
CA ARG A 95 -6.34 -3.13 -19.77
C ARG A 95 -6.21 -4.64 -19.60
N ASP A 96 -4.99 -5.16 -19.44
CA ASP A 96 -4.76 -6.59 -19.33
C ASP A 96 -5.33 -7.15 -18.03
N ILE A 97 -5.25 -6.39 -16.94
CA ILE A 97 -5.87 -6.75 -15.67
C ILE A 97 -7.38 -6.89 -15.81
N ILE A 98 -8.03 -5.89 -16.43
CA ILE A 98 -9.48 -5.95 -16.68
C ILE A 98 -9.86 -7.16 -17.55
N ASN A 99 -9.02 -7.54 -18.51
CA ASN A 99 -9.25 -8.73 -19.34
C ASN A 99 -9.15 -10.01 -18.49
N ILE A 100 -8.16 -10.12 -17.61
CA ILE A 100 -8.01 -11.25 -16.67
C ILE A 100 -9.20 -11.29 -15.71
N MET A 101 -9.57 -10.18 -15.09
CA MET A 101 -10.72 -10.12 -14.17
C MET A 101 -12.03 -10.52 -14.86
N ASN A 102 -12.22 -10.10 -16.12
CA ASN A 102 -13.36 -10.54 -16.94
C ASN A 102 -13.35 -12.03 -17.26
N TYR A 103 -12.15 -12.63 -17.42
CA TYR A 103 -12.00 -14.06 -17.64
C TYR A 103 -12.29 -14.86 -16.37
N LEU A 104 -11.83 -14.38 -15.22
CA LEU A 104 -12.13 -14.97 -13.91
C LEU A 104 -13.60 -14.78 -13.49
N GLU A 105 -14.37 -13.97 -14.22
CA GLU A 105 -15.77 -13.65 -13.90
C GLU A 105 -15.90 -13.10 -12.47
N TYR A 106 -15.25 -11.98 -12.19
CA TYR A 106 -15.53 -11.23 -10.96
C TYR A 106 -16.98 -10.79 -10.92
N ASP A 107 -17.59 -10.86 -9.74
CA ASP A 107 -19.00 -10.52 -9.54
C ASP A 107 -19.17 -9.05 -9.14
N MET A 108 -18.21 -8.48 -8.42
CA MET A 108 -18.24 -7.09 -7.96
C MET A 108 -16.82 -6.60 -7.69
N VAL A 109 -16.54 -5.35 -8.00
CA VAL A 109 -15.29 -4.67 -7.64
C VAL A 109 -15.58 -3.30 -7.05
N THR A 110 -14.76 -2.85 -6.10
CA THR A 110 -14.79 -1.45 -5.63
C THR A 110 -13.61 -0.67 -6.20
N ILE A 111 -13.52 0.61 -5.84
CA ILE A 111 -12.52 1.55 -6.32
C ILE A 111 -11.47 1.75 -5.21
N GLY A 112 -10.19 1.56 -5.53
CA GLY A 112 -9.08 2.04 -4.73
C GLY A 112 -8.60 3.43 -5.18
N ASN A 113 -7.51 3.91 -4.62
CA ASN A 113 -6.96 5.20 -5.03
C ASN A 113 -6.12 5.11 -6.31
N HIS A 114 -5.52 3.97 -6.60
CA HIS A 114 -4.66 3.77 -7.76
C HIS A 114 -5.42 3.45 -9.07
N GLU A 115 -6.74 3.33 -9.07
CA GLU A 115 -7.54 3.26 -10.28
C GLU A 115 -7.44 4.53 -11.13
N PHE A 116 -7.07 5.66 -10.54
CA PHE A 116 -6.96 6.96 -11.21
C PHE A 116 -5.55 7.30 -11.72
N ASP A 117 -4.55 6.47 -11.48
CA ASP A 117 -3.13 6.78 -11.80
C ASP A 117 -2.87 6.89 -13.31
N TYR A 118 -3.62 6.18 -14.13
CA TYR A 118 -3.57 6.33 -15.61
C TYR A 118 -4.56 7.37 -16.15
N LYS A 119 -4.97 8.34 -15.34
CA LYS A 119 -5.95 9.38 -15.59
C LYS A 119 -7.41 8.90 -15.48
N VAL A 120 -8.27 9.81 -15.09
CA VAL A 120 -9.69 9.53 -14.89
C VAL A 120 -10.41 9.07 -16.17
N GLU A 121 -9.98 9.57 -17.35
CA GLU A 121 -10.52 9.13 -18.63
C GLU A 121 -10.20 7.65 -18.89
N GLN A 122 -8.99 7.21 -18.58
CA GLN A 122 -8.60 5.80 -18.72
C GLN A 122 -9.38 4.93 -17.74
N PHE A 123 -9.55 5.36 -16.49
CA PHE A 123 -10.40 4.66 -15.53
C PHE A 123 -11.82 4.46 -16.07
N PHE A 124 -12.47 5.52 -16.60
CA PHE A 124 -13.78 5.38 -17.23
C PHE A 124 -13.78 4.52 -18.50
N ASN A 125 -12.69 4.47 -19.25
CA ASN A 125 -12.58 3.54 -20.37
C ASN A 125 -12.49 2.08 -19.89
N LEU A 126 -11.72 1.82 -18.82
CA LEU A 126 -11.61 0.49 -18.19
C LEU A 126 -12.96 0.06 -17.59
N SER A 127 -13.67 0.96 -16.91
CA SER A 127 -14.95 0.66 -16.29
C SER A 127 -16.03 0.22 -17.28
N LYS A 128 -15.97 0.70 -18.53
CA LYS A 128 -16.87 0.27 -19.61
C LYS A 128 -16.56 -1.13 -20.16
N VAL A 129 -15.33 -1.61 -19.96
CA VAL A 129 -14.86 -2.92 -20.44
C VAL A 129 -15.01 -3.99 -19.36
N LEU A 130 -14.95 -3.58 -18.10
CA LEU A 130 -15.16 -4.47 -16.96
C LEU A 130 -16.61 -4.97 -16.97
N LYS A 131 -16.80 -6.30 -16.99
CA LYS A 131 -18.12 -6.93 -17.12
C LYS A 131 -18.98 -6.82 -15.85
N CYS A 132 -18.34 -6.90 -14.65
CA CYS A 132 -19.07 -6.88 -13.38
C CYS A 132 -19.46 -5.48 -12.90
N SER A 133 -18.95 -4.41 -13.50
CA SER A 133 -19.10 -3.00 -13.13
C SER A 133 -18.46 -2.66 -11.77
N TYR A 134 -17.92 -1.45 -11.67
CA TYR A 134 -17.51 -0.89 -10.38
C TYR A 134 -18.72 -0.53 -9.52
N THR A 135 -18.58 -0.70 -8.23
CA THR A 135 -19.58 -0.33 -7.22
C THR A 135 -18.92 0.57 -6.19
N CYS A 136 -19.46 1.79 -5.98
CA CYS A 136 -18.89 2.73 -5.01
C CYS A 136 -19.93 3.71 -4.48
N ALA A 137 -20.16 3.66 -3.16
CA ALA A 137 -21.18 4.42 -2.47
C ALA A 137 -20.81 5.88 -2.19
N ASN A 138 -19.52 6.19 -2.15
CA ASN A 138 -19.02 7.51 -1.74
C ASN A 138 -18.28 8.27 -2.85
N PHE A 139 -18.05 7.69 -4.01
CA PHE A 139 -17.51 8.43 -5.16
C PHE A 139 -18.63 9.15 -5.92
N CYS A 140 -18.64 10.46 -5.87
CA CYS A 140 -19.73 11.28 -6.42
C CYS A 140 -19.23 12.56 -7.10
N TYR A 141 -20.08 13.16 -7.93
CA TYR A 141 -19.82 14.50 -8.43
C TYR A 141 -19.94 15.53 -7.31
N ARG A 142 -18.89 16.35 -7.11
CA ARG A 142 -18.84 17.35 -6.02
C ARG A 142 -20.01 18.35 -6.06
N LYS A 143 -20.42 18.76 -7.27
CA LYS A 143 -21.44 19.80 -7.49
C LYS A 143 -22.81 19.44 -6.93
N ASN A 144 -23.24 18.19 -7.09
CA ASN A 144 -24.61 17.76 -6.79
C ASN A 144 -24.68 16.49 -5.93
N LYS A 145 -23.52 15.94 -5.52
CA LYS A 145 -23.41 14.70 -4.73
C LYS A 145 -24.08 13.48 -5.37
N THR A 146 -24.29 13.49 -6.71
CA THR A 146 -24.77 12.32 -7.43
C THR A 146 -23.65 11.29 -7.51
N ALA A 147 -23.92 10.04 -7.14
CA ALA A 147 -22.98 8.94 -7.24
C ALA A 147 -22.54 8.72 -8.71
N VAL A 148 -21.27 8.41 -8.92
CA VAL A 148 -20.69 8.13 -10.24
C VAL A 148 -20.99 6.68 -10.66
N PHE A 149 -21.01 5.76 -9.70
CA PHE A 149 -21.36 4.36 -9.89
C PHE A 149 -22.50 3.96 -8.95
N ASP A 150 -23.07 2.77 -9.19
CA ASP A 150 -24.05 2.20 -8.28
C ASP A 150 -23.43 2.04 -6.89
N PRO A 151 -24.12 2.44 -5.81
CA PRO A 151 -23.56 2.43 -4.45
C PRO A 151 -23.41 1.03 -3.87
N TYR A 152 -24.22 0.09 -4.34
CA TYR A 152 -24.23 -1.30 -3.91
C TYR A 152 -24.69 -2.23 -5.02
N LYS A 153 -24.38 -3.51 -4.87
CA LYS A 153 -24.88 -4.60 -5.72
C LYS A 153 -25.55 -5.65 -4.87
N ILE A 154 -26.70 -6.17 -5.32
CA ILE A 154 -27.39 -7.29 -4.68
C ILE A 154 -27.18 -8.54 -5.52
N ILE A 155 -26.71 -9.62 -4.87
CA ILE A 155 -26.49 -10.92 -5.50
C ILE A 155 -27.35 -11.96 -4.81
N GLN A 156 -28.15 -12.70 -5.59
CA GLN A 156 -28.87 -13.87 -5.11
C GLN A 156 -27.94 -15.08 -5.15
N ALA A 157 -27.73 -15.75 -4.01
CA ALA A 157 -26.86 -16.90 -3.86
C ALA A 157 -27.58 -17.98 -3.03
N GLY A 158 -28.08 -19.02 -3.67
CA GLY A 158 -28.95 -19.99 -3.02
C GLY A 158 -30.16 -19.32 -2.34
N ASP A 159 -30.36 -19.61 -1.07
CA ASP A 159 -31.42 -19.02 -0.25
C ASP A 159 -31.07 -17.60 0.27
N PHE A 160 -29.83 -17.15 0.09
CA PHE A 160 -29.35 -15.86 0.58
C PHE A 160 -29.43 -14.78 -0.48
N ARG A 161 -29.82 -13.59 -0.05
CA ARG A 161 -29.80 -12.37 -0.83
C ARG A 161 -28.79 -11.42 -0.18
N ILE A 162 -27.64 -11.23 -0.81
CA ILE A 162 -26.48 -10.55 -0.21
C ILE A 162 -26.32 -9.20 -0.86
N GLY A 163 -26.29 -8.13 -0.05
CA GLY A 163 -25.99 -6.77 -0.48
C GLY A 163 -24.51 -6.44 -0.27
N PHE A 164 -23.82 -6.06 -1.34
CA PHE A 164 -22.43 -5.62 -1.31
C PHE A 164 -22.37 -4.10 -1.50
N ILE A 165 -21.82 -3.36 -0.53
CA ILE A 165 -21.62 -1.91 -0.61
C ILE A 165 -20.15 -1.64 -0.91
N GLY A 166 -19.85 -0.93 -2.02
CA GLY A 166 -18.50 -0.49 -2.35
C GLY A 166 -18.13 0.82 -1.64
N VAL A 167 -16.91 0.94 -1.10
CA VAL A 167 -16.44 2.16 -0.43
C VAL A 167 -14.99 2.45 -0.81
N ALA A 168 -14.74 3.61 -1.44
CA ALA A 168 -13.39 4.09 -1.74
C ALA A 168 -12.83 4.94 -0.59
N THR A 169 -11.49 4.96 -0.45
CA THR A 169 -10.86 5.82 0.53
C THR A 169 -11.00 7.30 0.19
N PRO A 170 -11.42 8.18 1.12
CA PRO A 170 -11.35 9.62 0.93
C PRO A 170 -9.93 10.14 0.67
N GLN A 171 -8.90 9.40 1.08
CA GLN A 171 -7.51 9.72 0.79
C GLN A 171 -7.18 9.70 -0.72
N THR A 172 -8.06 9.17 -1.57
CA THR A 172 -7.91 9.23 -3.04
C THR A 172 -7.63 10.66 -3.52
N LEU A 173 -8.20 11.68 -2.89
CA LEU A 173 -7.93 13.08 -3.23
C LEU A 173 -6.48 13.52 -2.99
N THR A 174 -5.72 12.81 -2.15
CA THR A 174 -4.33 13.11 -1.83
C THR A 174 -3.36 11.97 -2.20
N LYS A 175 -3.88 10.78 -2.49
CA LYS A 175 -3.10 9.57 -2.82
C LYS A 175 -3.09 9.23 -4.30
N SER A 176 -3.84 9.99 -5.12
CA SER A 176 -3.84 9.93 -6.58
C SER A 176 -3.37 11.25 -7.17
N TYR A 177 -3.10 11.28 -8.46
CA TYR A 177 -2.77 12.53 -9.15
C TYR A 177 -3.94 13.51 -9.09
N LEU A 178 -3.84 14.54 -8.26
CA LEU A 178 -4.90 15.50 -8.01
C LEU A 178 -5.42 16.16 -9.30
N HIS A 179 -4.53 16.51 -10.24
CA HIS A 179 -4.91 17.13 -11.51
C HIS A 179 -5.82 16.24 -12.39
N ASN A 180 -5.86 14.92 -12.13
CA ASN A 180 -6.80 14.01 -12.80
C ASN A 180 -8.23 14.12 -12.26
N LEU A 181 -8.42 14.76 -11.10
CA LEU A 181 -9.70 14.85 -10.39
C LEU A 181 -10.25 16.28 -10.31
N VAL A 182 -9.58 17.25 -10.95
CA VAL A 182 -9.94 18.69 -10.97
C VAL A 182 -10.33 19.15 -12.37
N ASP A 183 -11.07 20.27 -12.44
CA ASP A 183 -11.38 20.96 -13.70
C ASP A 183 -10.21 21.86 -14.18
N GLU A 184 -10.41 22.55 -15.31
CA GLU A 184 -9.41 23.46 -15.89
C GLU A 184 -9.04 24.63 -14.97
N ASP A 185 -9.88 24.96 -13.99
CA ASP A 185 -9.63 25.98 -12.97
C ASP A 185 -8.94 25.39 -11.71
N GLY A 186 -8.59 24.11 -11.71
CA GLY A 186 -7.98 23.40 -10.57
C GLY A 186 -8.98 23.09 -9.44
N LYS A 187 -10.31 23.12 -9.71
CA LYS A 187 -11.32 22.80 -8.70
C LYS A 187 -11.71 21.32 -8.78
N PRO A 188 -11.81 20.63 -7.63
CA PRO A 188 -12.23 19.23 -7.62
C PRO A 188 -13.59 19.00 -8.28
N ILE A 189 -13.63 18.12 -9.28
CA ILE A 189 -14.85 17.67 -9.98
C ILE A 189 -15.57 16.64 -9.12
N TYR A 190 -14.81 15.78 -8.44
CA TYR A 190 -15.30 14.64 -7.67
C TYR A 190 -15.12 14.85 -6.17
N ASP A 191 -15.83 14.03 -5.40
CA ASP A 191 -15.80 14.00 -3.94
C ASP A 191 -15.97 12.54 -3.48
N PHE A 192 -15.32 12.19 -2.35
CA PHE A 192 -15.43 10.87 -1.72
C PHE A 192 -16.22 10.92 -0.42
N LEU A 193 -17.06 11.93 -0.22
CA LEU A 193 -17.98 12.13 0.90
C LEU A 193 -17.27 11.99 2.27
N SER A 194 -16.10 12.59 2.43
CA SER A 194 -15.36 12.52 3.70
C SER A 194 -16.13 13.21 4.84
N GLY A 195 -16.59 14.43 4.61
CA GLY A 195 -17.20 15.26 5.65
C GLY A 195 -16.18 15.66 6.75
N ASP A 196 -16.66 16.39 7.77
CA ASP A 196 -15.88 16.64 8.97
C ASP A 196 -15.91 15.36 9.84
N ASP A 197 -14.75 14.89 10.28
CA ASP A 197 -14.58 13.68 11.11
C ASP A 197 -15.23 12.39 10.53
N GLY A 198 -15.35 12.28 9.20
CA GLY A 198 -15.94 11.12 8.53
C GLY A 198 -17.48 11.03 8.61
N ASN A 199 -18.14 11.99 9.23
CA ASN A 199 -19.59 11.93 9.49
C ASN A 199 -20.43 11.82 8.22
N GLU A 200 -20.04 12.45 7.11
CA GLU A 200 -20.77 12.37 5.85
C GLU A 200 -20.69 10.95 5.27
N LEU A 201 -19.48 10.36 5.28
CA LEU A 201 -19.25 8.98 4.84
C LEU A 201 -20.08 7.99 5.69
N HIS A 202 -19.90 8.03 7.03
CA HIS A 202 -20.56 7.10 7.94
C HIS A 202 -22.10 7.15 7.81
N ARG A 203 -22.65 8.36 7.78
CA ARG A 203 -24.10 8.54 7.59
C ARG A 203 -24.58 7.97 6.26
N LYS A 204 -23.83 8.22 5.17
CA LYS A 204 -24.23 7.77 3.83
C LYS A 204 -24.20 6.25 3.71
N ILE A 205 -23.15 5.61 4.24
CA ILE A 205 -23.07 4.15 4.24
C ILE A 205 -24.18 3.54 5.10
N GLN A 206 -24.49 4.12 6.27
CA GLN A 206 -25.61 3.64 7.10
C GLN A 206 -26.96 3.77 6.37
N GLU A 207 -27.18 4.83 5.58
CA GLU A 207 -28.39 4.96 4.76
C GLU A 207 -28.53 3.78 3.79
N TYR A 208 -27.44 3.37 3.11
CA TYR A 208 -27.46 2.22 2.21
C TYR A 208 -27.63 0.88 2.93
N VAL A 209 -27.02 0.71 4.11
CA VAL A 209 -27.26 -0.49 4.95
C VAL A 209 -28.75 -0.59 5.29
N ASN A 210 -29.37 0.51 5.73
CA ASN A 210 -30.79 0.53 6.06
C ASN A 210 -31.67 0.24 4.83
N GLU A 211 -31.35 0.82 3.68
CA GLU A 211 -32.07 0.58 2.43
C GLU A 211 -31.99 -0.89 2.00
N LEU A 212 -30.80 -1.50 2.09
CA LEU A 212 -30.60 -2.92 1.76
C LEU A 212 -31.40 -3.84 2.67
N LYS A 213 -31.46 -3.55 3.98
CA LYS A 213 -32.18 -4.36 4.95
C LYS A 213 -33.68 -4.10 4.99
N ASP A 214 -34.16 -3.02 4.37
CA ASP A 214 -35.58 -2.70 4.29
C ASP A 214 -36.31 -3.77 3.43
N PRO A 215 -37.34 -4.48 4.01
CA PRO A 215 -38.07 -5.51 3.29
C PRO A 215 -38.81 -5.04 2.03
N GLU A 216 -39.14 -3.74 1.95
CA GLU A 216 -39.83 -3.16 0.79
C GLU A 216 -38.86 -2.69 -0.30
N LYS A 217 -37.52 -2.69 -0.04
CA LYS A 217 -36.48 -2.23 -0.95
C LYS A 217 -35.47 -3.32 -1.26
N GLY A 218 -34.37 -3.37 -0.51
CA GLY A 218 -33.29 -4.34 -0.70
C GLY A 218 -33.69 -5.76 -0.30
N ASN A 219 -34.32 -5.90 0.85
CA ASN A 219 -34.73 -7.17 1.44
C ASN A 219 -33.59 -8.21 1.45
N VAL A 220 -32.37 -7.76 1.84
CA VAL A 220 -31.20 -8.64 1.89
C VAL A 220 -31.08 -9.35 3.24
N THR A 221 -30.55 -10.57 3.20
CA THR A 221 -30.24 -11.37 4.40
C THR A 221 -28.94 -10.91 5.06
N HIS A 222 -27.95 -10.56 4.23
CA HIS A 222 -26.61 -10.13 4.67
C HIS A 222 -26.19 -8.85 3.97
N VAL A 223 -25.43 -8.00 4.67
CA VAL A 223 -24.76 -6.81 4.13
C VAL A 223 -23.27 -6.95 4.34
N ILE A 224 -22.53 -6.93 3.23
CA ILE A 224 -21.06 -6.99 3.22
C ILE A 224 -20.55 -5.66 2.65
N ILE A 225 -19.63 -5.01 3.35
CA ILE A 225 -18.93 -3.83 2.83
C ILE A 225 -17.65 -4.32 2.15
N VAL A 226 -17.44 -3.92 0.91
CA VAL A 226 -16.18 -4.10 0.16
C VAL A 226 -15.54 -2.73 0.05
N CYS A 227 -14.52 -2.48 0.86
CA CYS A 227 -13.95 -1.14 0.96
C CYS A 227 -12.45 -1.12 0.66
N HIS A 228 -11.96 0.06 0.34
CA HIS A 228 -10.53 0.33 0.17
C HIS A 228 -10.12 1.43 1.16
N LEU A 229 -10.19 1.13 2.47
CA LEU A 229 -9.98 2.09 3.56
C LEU A 229 -8.72 1.78 4.36
N GLY A 230 -8.43 0.50 4.56
CA GLY A 230 -7.37 0.00 5.39
C GLY A 230 -7.63 0.07 6.89
N TYR A 231 -6.75 -0.60 7.64
CA TYR A 231 -6.70 -0.55 9.10
C TYR A 231 -5.29 -0.18 9.54
N GLY A 232 -5.14 0.94 10.26
CA GLY A 232 -3.82 1.46 10.64
C GLY A 232 -3.17 2.31 9.54
N GLY A 233 -1.83 2.34 9.53
CA GLY A 233 -1.09 3.20 8.61
C GLY A 233 -1.17 4.69 8.97
N ASP A 234 -1.26 5.55 7.97
CA ASP A 234 -1.31 7.02 8.12
C ASP A 234 -2.71 7.62 7.95
N ALA A 235 -3.73 6.78 7.71
CA ALA A 235 -5.12 7.22 7.63
C ALA A 235 -5.64 7.68 9.00
N SER A 236 -6.42 8.75 9.01
CA SER A 236 -7.17 9.15 10.20
C SER A 236 -8.19 8.08 10.56
N TYR A 237 -8.34 7.76 11.87
CA TYR A 237 -9.15 6.64 12.35
C TYR A 237 -10.55 6.58 11.74
N GLN A 238 -11.22 7.74 11.60
CA GLN A 238 -12.57 7.83 11.03
C GLN A 238 -12.68 7.36 9.57
N TYR A 239 -11.56 7.30 8.84
CA TYR A 239 -11.49 6.84 7.45
C TYR A 239 -10.93 5.43 7.31
N THR A 240 -10.70 4.73 8.42
CA THR A 240 -10.34 3.31 8.41
C THR A 240 -11.58 2.43 8.40
N SER A 241 -11.43 1.17 7.98
CA SER A 241 -12.51 0.17 8.02
C SER A 241 -13.06 -0.04 9.43
N LEU A 242 -12.19 -0.01 10.46
CA LEU A 242 -12.61 -0.11 11.87
C LEU A 242 -13.34 1.15 12.34
N GLY A 243 -12.87 2.33 11.93
CA GLY A 243 -13.52 3.61 12.22
C GLY A 243 -14.91 3.69 11.57
N LEU A 244 -15.03 3.23 10.32
CA LEU A 244 -16.31 3.11 9.63
C LEU A 244 -17.25 2.16 10.40
N LEU A 245 -16.79 0.92 10.69
CA LEU A 245 -17.61 -0.08 11.39
C LEU A 245 -18.15 0.42 12.72
N SER A 246 -17.32 1.09 13.53
CA SER A 246 -17.71 1.58 14.86
C SER A 246 -18.86 2.61 14.83
N ASN A 247 -19.17 3.16 13.64
CA ASN A 247 -20.26 4.11 13.41
C ASN A 247 -21.47 3.49 12.68
N LEU A 248 -21.40 2.22 12.30
CA LEU A 248 -22.46 1.52 11.56
C LEU A 248 -23.14 0.47 12.42
N SER A 249 -24.34 0.08 12.00
CA SER A 249 -25.04 -1.10 12.52
C SER A 249 -25.67 -1.89 11.37
N GLY A 250 -25.78 -3.21 11.57
CA GLY A 250 -26.41 -4.08 10.58
C GLY A 250 -25.49 -4.58 9.47
N VAL A 251 -24.17 -4.38 9.61
CA VAL A 251 -23.15 -4.98 8.74
C VAL A 251 -22.82 -6.39 9.22
N ASP A 252 -22.53 -7.29 8.28
CA ASP A 252 -22.27 -8.70 8.59
C ASP A 252 -20.79 -9.09 8.36
N ALA A 253 -20.11 -8.46 7.39
CA ALA A 253 -18.66 -8.58 7.20
C ALA A 253 -18.09 -7.34 6.46
N ILE A 254 -16.78 -7.12 6.59
CA ILE A 254 -16.02 -6.13 5.84
C ILE A 254 -14.84 -6.81 5.11
N ILE A 255 -14.74 -6.58 3.82
CA ILE A 255 -13.59 -6.90 2.98
C ILE A 255 -12.87 -5.58 2.71
N ASP A 256 -11.57 -5.52 2.99
CA ASP A 256 -10.78 -4.29 2.98
C ASP A 256 -9.58 -4.35 2.04
N GLY A 257 -8.92 -3.22 1.80
CA GLY A 257 -7.71 -3.03 1.01
C GLY A 257 -6.85 -1.87 1.53
N HIS A 258 -6.00 -1.29 0.67
CA HIS A 258 -5.24 -0.04 0.86
C HIS A 258 -3.92 -0.16 1.63
N THR A 259 -3.85 -0.93 2.71
CA THR A 259 -2.63 -0.97 3.55
C THR A 259 -1.66 -2.07 3.18
N HIS A 260 -2.01 -2.95 2.25
CA HIS A 260 -1.21 -4.10 1.82
C HIS A 260 -0.88 -5.08 2.96
N LEU A 261 -1.66 -5.06 4.03
CA LEU A 261 -1.47 -5.96 5.17
C LEU A 261 -2.37 -7.19 5.00
N THR A 262 -1.90 -8.35 5.44
CA THR A 262 -2.76 -9.53 5.59
C THR A 262 -3.32 -9.55 7.00
N TYR A 263 -4.64 -9.48 7.14
CA TYR A 263 -5.30 -9.59 8.42
C TYR A 263 -6.73 -10.14 8.30
N ASN A 264 -7.15 -10.79 9.38
CA ASN A 264 -8.52 -11.23 9.59
C ASN A 264 -8.81 -11.17 11.09
N PHE A 265 -9.64 -10.21 11.50
CA PHE A 265 -9.99 -10.00 12.91
C PHE A 265 -11.43 -9.52 13.06
N ASN A 266 -11.98 -9.57 14.27
CA ASN A 266 -13.30 -9.04 14.56
C ASN A 266 -13.22 -7.61 15.11
N GLY A 267 -13.89 -6.68 14.43
CA GLY A 267 -14.22 -5.36 14.95
C GLY A 267 -15.60 -5.37 15.64
N THR A 268 -15.91 -4.29 16.33
CA THR A 268 -17.21 -4.13 17.00
C THR A 268 -17.98 -3.00 16.33
N ASP A 269 -19.21 -3.26 15.89
CA ASP A 269 -20.10 -2.27 15.33
C ASP A 269 -20.71 -1.35 16.42
N ARG A 270 -21.47 -0.33 16.00
CA ARG A 270 -22.10 0.63 16.91
C ARG A 270 -23.01 -0.01 17.95
N ASP A 271 -23.64 -1.14 17.64
CA ASP A 271 -24.58 -1.83 18.51
C ASP A 271 -23.93 -2.93 19.37
N GLY A 272 -22.58 -3.08 19.26
CA GLY A 272 -21.80 -4.06 20.03
C GLY A 272 -21.69 -5.44 19.38
N LYS A 273 -22.12 -5.61 18.12
CA LYS A 273 -21.97 -6.86 17.35
C LYS A 273 -20.55 -7.01 16.86
N ASN A 274 -19.99 -8.22 17.00
CA ASN A 274 -18.72 -8.56 16.36
C ASN A 274 -18.91 -8.78 14.85
N VAL A 275 -18.08 -8.12 14.04
CA VAL A 275 -18.09 -8.18 12.57
C VAL A 275 -16.68 -8.46 12.09
N SER A 276 -16.52 -9.46 11.21
CA SER A 276 -15.22 -9.77 10.62
C SER A 276 -14.76 -8.66 9.69
N ILE A 277 -13.47 -8.29 9.80
CA ILE A 277 -12.76 -7.41 8.89
C ILE A 277 -11.56 -8.17 8.34
N SER A 278 -11.45 -8.28 7.01
CA SER A 278 -10.40 -9.05 6.36
C SER A 278 -9.75 -8.31 5.19
N GLN A 279 -8.43 -8.45 5.05
CA GLN A 279 -7.63 -7.94 3.93
C GLN A 279 -6.58 -8.97 3.55
N ALA A 280 -6.39 -9.22 2.25
CA ALA A 280 -5.61 -10.33 1.72
C ALA A 280 -4.18 -9.94 1.26
N GLY A 281 -3.56 -8.98 1.93
CA GLY A 281 -2.21 -8.53 1.57
C GLY A 281 -2.18 -7.69 0.28
N THR A 282 -1.23 -7.98 -0.59
CA THR A 282 -1.07 -7.34 -1.92
C THR A 282 -0.66 -8.39 -2.94
N LYS A 283 -0.81 -8.09 -4.24
CA LYS A 283 -0.34 -8.95 -5.35
C LYS A 283 -0.79 -10.41 -5.26
N ILE A 284 -1.94 -10.65 -4.67
CA ILE A 284 -2.49 -11.98 -4.41
C ILE A 284 -1.51 -12.88 -3.62
N GLU A 285 -0.83 -12.31 -2.63
CA GLU A 285 0.00 -13.07 -1.66
C GLU A 285 -0.86 -14.03 -0.85
N SER A 286 -2.09 -13.62 -0.55
CA SER A 286 -3.12 -14.41 0.11
C SER A 286 -4.44 -14.28 -0.64
N LEU A 287 -5.35 -15.20 -0.43
CA LEU A 287 -6.72 -15.16 -0.92
C LEU A 287 -7.67 -15.14 0.28
N GLY A 288 -8.55 -14.16 0.34
CA GLY A 288 -9.56 -14.11 1.37
C GLY A 288 -10.76 -14.99 1.04
N LYS A 289 -11.32 -15.64 2.06
CA LYS A 289 -12.51 -16.49 1.94
C LYS A 289 -13.49 -16.16 3.05
N ILE A 290 -14.72 -15.83 2.68
CA ILE A 290 -15.84 -15.71 3.60
C ILE A 290 -16.85 -16.79 3.27
N THR A 291 -17.22 -17.58 4.27
CA THR A 291 -18.24 -18.63 4.14
C THR A 291 -19.51 -18.17 4.88
N ILE A 292 -20.63 -18.07 4.17
CA ILE A 292 -21.95 -17.92 4.77
C ILE A 292 -22.54 -19.33 4.90
N LYS A 293 -22.63 -19.79 6.15
CA LYS A 293 -23.19 -21.09 6.47
C LYS A 293 -24.70 -21.11 6.23
N LYS A 294 -25.29 -22.29 6.05
CA LYS A 294 -26.71 -22.49 5.85
C LYS A 294 -27.60 -21.84 6.96
N ASP A 295 -27.09 -21.70 8.17
CA ASP A 295 -27.78 -21.03 9.28
C ASP A 295 -27.57 -19.49 9.29
N GLY A 296 -26.85 -18.94 8.31
CA GLY A 296 -26.54 -17.51 8.17
C GLY A 296 -25.31 -17.04 8.93
N ARG A 297 -24.60 -17.92 9.66
CA ARG A 297 -23.31 -17.53 10.30
C ARG A 297 -22.26 -17.24 9.26
N ILE A 298 -21.37 -16.29 9.56
CA ILE A 298 -20.22 -15.93 8.74
C ILE A 298 -18.93 -16.49 9.37
N ILE A 299 -18.11 -17.14 8.53
CA ILE A 299 -16.76 -17.56 8.87
C ILE A 299 -15.83 -16.86 7.88
N SER A 300 -14.78 -16.20 8.36
CA SER A 300 -13.79 -15.51 7.53
C SER A 300 -12.41 -16.13 7.73
N GLU A 301 -11.72 -16.42 6.63
CA GLU A 301 -10.43 -17.10 6.59
C GLU A 301 -9.48 -16.41 5.61
N MET A 302 -8.16 -16.52 5.86
CA MET A 302 -7.10 -16.15 4.91
C MET A 302 -6.36 -17.39 4.47
N MET A 303 -6.10 -17.49 3.17
CA MET A 303 -5.43 -18.61 2.55
C MET A 303 -4.11 -18.14 1.92
N ASP A 304 -2.99 -18.65 2.41
CA ASP A 304 -1.64 -18.35 1.86
C ASP A 304 -1.24 -19.37 0.79
N GLU A 305 -1.98 -20.45 0.67
CA GLU A 305 -1.78 -21.51 -0.29
C GLU A 305 -3.14 -22.04 -0.77
N ILE A 306 -3.21 -22.37 -2.06
CA ILE A 306 -4.37 -23.06 -2.62
C ILE A 306 -4.20 -24.55 -2.34
N PRO A 307 -5.16 -25.23 -1.69
CA PRO A 307 -5.07 -26.66 -1.38
C PRO A 307 -5.05 -27.51 -2.67
N ILE A 308 -4.53 -28.75 -2.57
CA ILE A 308 -4.55 -29.73 -3.66
C ILE A 308 -5.99 -30.26 -3.79
N PHE A 309 -6.47 -30.44 -5.01
CA PHE A 309 -7.86 -30.74 -5.30
C PHE A 309 -8.07 -32.11 -5.94
N GLU A 310 -9.29 -32.61 -5.78
CA GLU A 310 -9.72 -33.92 -6.26
C GLU A 310 -10.74 -33.83 -7.41
N GLU A 311 -11.54 -32.76 -7.47
CA GLU A 311 -12.67 -32.66 -8.40
C GLU A 311 -12.33 -31.91 -9.70
N TYR A 312 -11.53 -30.84 -9.64
CA TYR A 312 -11.10 -30.11 -10.83
C TYR A 312 -9.72 -30.57 -11.28
N GLN A 313 -9.57 -30.96 -12.55
CA GLN A 313 -8.37 -31.63 -13.06
C GLN A 313 -7.55 -30.81 -14.08
N ASP A 314 -8.07 -29.68 -14.57
CA ASP A 314 -7.38 -28.83 -15.54
C ASP A 314 -6.38 -27.87 -14.85
N PHE A 315 -5.44 -28.43 -14.09
CA PHE A 315 -4.40 -27.67 -13.40
C PHE A 315 -3.00 -28.19 -13.74
N THR A 316 -2.00 -27.34 -13.50
CA THR A 316 -0.57 -27.68 -13.57
C THR A 316 0.16 -27.20 -12.35
N GLN A 317 1.39 -27.70 -12.14
CA GLN A 317 2.26 -27.24 -11.08
C GLN A 317 3.30 -26.29 -11.65
N GLU A 318 3.44 -25.12 -11.04
CA GLU A 318 4.44 -24.10 -11.33
C GLU A 318 5.33 -23.89 -10.10
N GLU A 319 6.58 -23.48 -10.32
CA GLU A 319 7.46 -23.04 -9.23
C GLU A 319 7.42 -21.52 -9.15
N ARG A 320 6.93 -20.99 -8.01
CA ARG A 320 6.90 -19.55 -7.73
C ARG A 320 7.54 -19.27 -6.38
N TRP A 321 8.49 -18.34 -6.35
CA TRP A 321 9.21 -17.96 -5.12
C TRP A 321 9.85 -19.16 -4.41
N GLY A 322 10.38 -20.14 -5.20
CA GLY A 322 11.02 -21.35 -4.67
C GLY A 322 10.07 -22.36 -4.04
N LYS A 323 8.77 -22.24 -4.29
CA LYS A 323 7.74 -23.17 -3.81
C LYS A 323 6.87 -23.67 -4.97
N PRO A 324 6.47 -24.97 -4.96
CA PRO A 324 5.49 -25.48 -5.91
C PRO A 324 4.14 -24.84 -5.66
N ARG A 325 3.45 -24.43 -6.73
CA ARG A 325 2.09 -23.88 -6.72
C ARG A 325 1.23 -24.59 -7.77
N TYR A 326 -0.01 -24.82 -7.45
CA TYR A 326 -0.99 -25.35 -8.39
C TYR A 326 -1.78 -24.20 -8.99
N VAL A 327 -1.97 -24.23 -10.31
CA VAL A 327 -2.58 -23.14 -11.09
C VAL A 327 -3.48 -23.68 -12.19
N ASP A 328 -4.55 -22.96 -12.52
CA ASP A 328 -5.41 -23.27 -13.67
C ASP A 328 -4.63 -23.12 -14.98
N ILE A 329 -4.69 -24.14 -15.83
CA ILE A 329 -3.87 -24.22 -17.07
C ILE A 329 -4.19 -23.06 -18.02
N ASN A 330 -5.46 -22.75 -18.23
CA ASN A 330 -5.89 -21.77 -19.21
C ASN A 330 -5.57 -20.36 -18.76
N THR A 331 -5.82 -20.04 -17.47
CA THR A 331 -5.49 -18.75 -16.88
C THR A 331 -3.98 -18.55 -16.85
N ASN A 332 -3.20 -19.57 -16.46
CA ASN A 332 -1.74 -19.53 -16.49
C ASN A 332 -1.21 -19.27 -17.90
N LYS A 333 -1.78 -19.93 -18.91
CA LYS A 333 -1.41 -19.66 -20.30
C LYS A 333 -1.71 -18.21 -20.70
N MET A 334 -2.89 -17.67 -20.37
CA MET A 334 -3.26 -16.29 -20.65
C MET A 334 -2.28 -15.31 -20.00
N ILE A 335 -1.90 -15.55 -18.73
CA ILE A 335 -0.93 -14.73 -18.00
C ILE A 335 0.43 -14.78 -18.69
N LYS A 336 0.92 -15.96 -19.05
CA LYS A 336 2.19 -16.12 -19.78
C LYS A 336 2.18 -15.39 -21.12
N ASP A 337 1.10 -15.53 -21.91
CA ASP A 337 0.96 -14.83 -23.20
C ASP A 337 1.02 -13.30 -23.01
N ILE A 338 0.43 -12.76 -21.93
CA ILE A 338 0.50 -11.34 -21.57
C ILE A 338 1.94 -10.96 -21.22
N ILE A 339 2.58 -11.68 -20.30
CA ILE A 339 3.96 -11.40 -19.87
C ILE A 339 4.90 -11.45 -21.07
N GLU A 340 4.84 -12.50 -21.90
CA GLU A 340 5.68 -12.66 -23.09
C GLU A 340 5.47 -11.51 -24.10
N SER A 341 4.24 -11.02 -24.27
CA SER A 341 3.97 -9.90 -25.17
C SER A 341 4.66 -8.60 -24.74
N HIS A 342 4.92 -8.46 -23.45
CA HIS A 342 5.57 -7.28 -22.84
C HIS A 342 7.07 -7.48 -22.61
N GLU A 343 7.52 -8.72 -22.37
CA GLU A 343 8.93 -9.03 -22.01
C GLU A 343 9.95 -8.60 -23.05
N HIS A 344 9.65 -8.73 -24.35
CA HIS A 344 10.57 -8.34 -25.41
C HIS A 344 11.04 -6.88 -25.34
N GLN A 345 10.31 -6.03 -24.66
CA GLN A 345 10.67 -4.60 -24.54
C GLN A 345 11.58 -4.31 -23.34
N PHE A 346 11.61 -5.17 -22.30
CA PHE A 346 12.17 -4.81 -20.99
C PHE A 346 13.21 -5.78 -20.39
N GLN A 347 13.52 -6.88 -21.06
CA GLN A 347 14.54 -7.83 -20.59
C GLN A 347 15.99 -7.38 -20.85
N GLU A 348 16.21 -6.19 -21.45
CA GLU A 348 17.55 -5.66 -21.61
C GLU A 348 18.24 -5.52 -20.25
N VAL A 349 19.38 -6.20 -20.06
CA VAL A 349 20.21 -6.01 -18.88
C VAL A 349 20.90 -4.64 -18.99
N ILE A 350 20.49 -3.72 -18.12
CA ILE A 350 20.96 -2.34 -18.13
C ILE A 350 21.99 -2.05 -17.03
N GLY A 351 22.12 -2.94 -16.03
CA GLY A 351 23.06 -2.75 -14.94
C GLY A 351 23.29 -3.99 -14.12
N TYR A 352 24.06 -3.82 -13.04
CA TYR A 352 24.42 -4.87 -12.09
C TYR A 352 24.59 -4.32 -10.66
N THR A 353 24.25 -5.13 -9.67
CA THR A 353 24.60 -4.90 -8.26
C THR A 353 25.09 -6.19 -7.61
N ASP A 354 26.08 -6.12 -6.71
CA ASP A 354 26.59 -7.29 -5.99
C ASP A 354 25.95 -7.47 -4.61
N TYR A 355 24.94 -6.66 -4.26
CA TYR A 355 24.18 -6.71 -3.02
C TYR A 355 22.71 -6.34 -3.25
N ASN A 356 21.86 -6.73 -2.30
CA ASN A 356 20.45 -6.37 -2.32
C ASN A 356 20.25 -4.92 -1.87
N LEU A 357 19.40 -4.18 -2.57
CA LEU A 357 18.88 -2.88 -2.18
C LEU A 357 17.41 -3.06 -1.80
N LEU A 358 17.12 -3.06 -0.51
CA LEU A 358 15.83 -3.43 0.02
C LEU A 358 15.11 -2.21 0.61
N ILE A 359 13.86 -2.03 0.24
CA ILE A 359 12.94 -1.10 0.92
C ILE A 359 12.23 -1.77 2.10
N ASN A 360 12.32 -3.12 2.20
CA ASN A 360 11.69 -3.95 3.21
C ASN A 360 12.71 -4.70 4.06
N ASN A 361 12.40 -4.94 5.32
CA ASN A 361 13.09 -5.90 6.19
C ASN A 361 12.06 -6.57 7.14
N GLU A 362 12.53 -7.30 8.15
CA GLU A 362 11.68 -7.92 9.21
C GLU A 362 10.75 -6.92 9.96
N ARG A 363 11.04 -5.61 9.91
CA ARG A 363 10.16 -4.54 10.42
C ARG A 363 9.15 -4.04 9.37
N GLY A 364 9.10 -4.65 8.18
CA GLY A 364 8.32 -4.24 7.01
C GLY A 364 9.00 -3.14 6.19
N GLN A 365 8.25 -2.28 5.50
CA GLN A 365 8.80 -1.22 4.65
C GLN A 365 9.55 -0.17 5.48
N ILE A 366 10.89 -0.28 5.50
CA ILE A 366 11.78 0.62 6.26
C ILE A 366 11.87 2.01 5.64
N SER A 367 11.78 2.12 4.33
CA SER A 367 11.77 3.40 3.61
C SER A 367 10.65 4.35 4.08
N ARG A 368 9.59 3.82 4.73
CA ARG A 368 8.44 4.60 5.22
C ARG A 368 8.65 5.28 6.58
N PHE A 369 9.80 5.09 7.21
CA PHE A 369 10.12 5.73 8.49
C PHE A 369 11.62 5.94 8.75
N GLU A 370 12.50 5.53 7.82
CA GLU A 370 13.96 5.71 7.90
C GLU A 370 14.51 6.06 6.51
N GLU A 371 15.69 6.71 6.47
CA GLU A 371 16.49 6.86 5.25
C GLU A 371 16.77 5.48 4.64
N ASN A 372 16.70 5.38 3.32
CA ASN A 372 16.85 4.11 2.62
C ASN A 372 17.84 4.21 1.46
N PRO A 373 18.84 3.29 1.37
CA PRO A 373 19.88 3.34 0.32
C PRO A 373 19.35 3.29 -1.12
N LEU A 374 18.27 2.54 -1.38
CA LEU A 374 17.66 2.51 -2.72
C LEU A 374 17.01 3.84 -3.06
N CYS A 375 16.32 4.44 -2.08
CA CYS A 375 15.72 5.77 -2.27
C CYS A 375 16.79 6.86 -2.39
N ASP A 376 17.94 6.73 -1.68
CA ASP A 376 19.10 7.61 -1.86
C ASP A 376 19.60 7.57 -3.31
N LEU A 377 19.71 6.38 -3.89
CA LEU A 377 20.13 6.19 -5.28
C LEU A 377 19.12 6.78 -6.27
N VAL A 378 17.80 6.59 -6.02
CA VAL A 378 16.74 7.17 -6.86
C VAL A 378 16.78 8.70 -6.82
N THR A 379 16.88 9.28 -5.64
CA THR A 379 16.93 10.75 -5.49
C THR A 379 18.22 11.35 -6.06
N ASP A 380 19.34 10.64 -5.99
CA ASP A 380 20.58 11.07 -6.66
C ASP A 380 20.43 11.10 -8.18
N ALA A 381 19.77 10.11 -8.78
CA ALA A 381 19.48 10.08 -10.20
C ALA A 381 18.59 11.26 -10.62
N ILE A 382 17.53 11.52 -9.86
CA ILE A 382 16.63 12.67 -10.09
C ILE A 382 17.41 13.99 -10.00
N ASN A 383 18.17 14.19 -8.91
CA ASN A 383 18.89 15.44 -8.71
C ASN A 383 19.95 15.68 -9.78
N TYR A 384 20.61 14.60 -10.25
CA TYR A 384 21.63 14.68 -11.30
C TYR A 384 21.06 15.21 -12.62
N TYR A 385 19.90 14.71 -13.06
CA TYR A 385 19.31 15.12 -14.34
C TYR A 385 18.46 16.39 -14.24
N ALA A 386 17.74 16.59 -13.16
CA ALA A 386 16.87 17.76 -12.99
C ALA A 386 17.63 19.03 -12.55
N GLN A 387 18.85 18.89 -12.01
CA GLN A 387 19.74 20.01 -11.64
C GLN A 387 19.12 20.99 -10.64
N GLY A 388 18.35 20.49 -9.66
CA GLY A 388 17.90 21.27 -8.51
C GLY A 388 19.02 21.49 -7.48
N ASP A 389 18.78 22.38 -6.50
CA ASP A 389 19.64 22.51 -5.34
C ASP A 389 19.58 21.22 -4.49
N PHE A 390 18.43 20.56 -4.50
CA PHE A 390 18.21 19.24 -3.93
C PHE A 390 16.99 18.56 -4.59
N SER A 391 16.85 17.24 -4.37
CA SER A 391 15.66 16.51 -4.76
C SER A 391 14.94 15.91 -3.56
N ILE A 392 13.62 15.74 -3.70
CA ILE A 392 12.74 15.10 -2.73
C ILE A 392 11.73 14.21 -3.45
N ILE A 393 11.52 13.00 -2.93
CA ILE A 393 10.40 12.14 -3.30
C ILE A 393 9.71 11.66 -2.02
N ASN A 394 8.44 11.31 -2.10
CA ASN A 394 7.79 10.51 -1.06
C ASN A 394 8.23 9.04 -1.20
N CYS A 395 8.47 8.36 -0.10
CA CYS A 395 8.95 6.96 -0.14
C CYS A 395 7.93 5.99 -0.78
N GLY A 396 6.66 6.40 -0.88
CA GLY A 396 5.61 5.67 -1.56
C GLY A 396 5.84 5.49 -3.05
N SER A 397 6.70 6.31 -3.67
CA SER A 397 7.04 6.21 -5.10
C SER A 397 7.91 4.99 -5.42
N VAL A 398 8.68 4.45 -4.45
CA VAL A 398 9.53 3.27 -4.63
C VAL A 398 8.80 2.02 -4.13
N ARG A 399 8.47 1.11 -5.05
CA ARG A 399 7.54 0.00 -4.81
C ARG A 399 8.18 -1.38 -4.71
N GLU A 400 9.39 -1.57 -5.27
CA GLU A 400 10.02 -2.89 -5.33
C GLU A 400 11.51 -2.80 -4.96
N ASN A 401 12.06 -3.93 -4.51
CA ASN A 401 13.49 -4.09 -4.19
C ASN A 401 14.31 -4.26 -5.48
N ILE A 402 15.60 -3.90 -5.42
CA ILE A 402 16.59 -4.35 -6.42
C ILE A 402 17.41 -5.48 -5.79
N MET A 403 17.31 -6.67 -6.36
CA MET A 403 18.04 -7.85 -5.87
C MET A 403 19.44 -7.91 -6.47
N ARG A 404 20.36 -8.55 -5.75
CA ARG A 404 21.72 -8.84 -6.22
C ARG A 404 21.71 -9.55 -7.56
N GLY A 405 22.49 -9.08 -8.52
CA GLY A 405 22.64 -9.65 -9.85
C GLY A 405 22.43 -8.65 -10.96
N ASN A 406 22.05 -9.13 -12.13
CA ASN A 406 21.71 -8.30 -13.26
C ASN A 406 20.45 -7.47 -12.99
N ILE A 407 20.48 -6.22 -13.42
CA ILE A 407 19.34 -5.29 -13.34
C ILE A 407 18.81 -5.11 -14.75
N THR A 408 17.55 -5.50 -14.96
CA THR A 408 16.84 -5.29 -16.22
C THR A 408 16.03 -3.99 -16.17
N TYR A 409 15.60 -3.49 -17.32
CA TYR A 409 14.68 -2.35 -17.32
C TYR A 409 13.35 -2.68 -16.67
N ASN A 410 12.89 -3.93 -16.75
CA ASN A 410 11.71 -4.40 -16.02
C ASN A 410 11.85 -4.22 -14.50
N ASN A 411 13.02 -4.50 -13.92
CA ASN A 411 13.25 -4.28 -12.49
C ASN A 411 13.06 -2.80 -12.12
N ILE A 412 13.47 -1.86 -13.00
CA ILE A 412 13.27 -0.43 -12.75
C ILE A 412 11.80 -0.04 -12.88
N LEU A 413 11.08 -0.56 -13.85
CA LEU A 413 9.65 -0.28 -14.02
C LEU A 413 8.81 -0.83 -12.87
N ASN A 414 9.21 -1.96 -12.28
CA ASN A 414 8.56 -2.49 -11.09
C ASN A 414 8.89 -1.68 -9.84
N MET A 415 10.13 -1.16 -9.76
CA MET A 415 10.58 -0.32 -8.66
C MET A 415 9.95 1.08 -8.69
N LEU A 416 9.82 1.69 -9.88
CA LEU A 416 9.24 3.03 -10.11
C LEU A 416 8.07 2.92 -11.12
N PRO A 417 6.94 2.34 -10.70
CA PRO A 417 5.88 1.95 -11.63
C PRO A 417 4.94 3.09 -12.05
N PHE A 418 5.11 4.27 -11.46
CA PHE A 418 4.25 5.42 -11.76
C PHE A 418 4.69 6.15 -13.03
N SER A 419 5.97 6.02 -13.40
CA SER A 419 6.55 6.78 -14.52
C SER A 419 6.31 8.28 -14.36
N ALA A 420 6.48 8.77 -13.14
CA ALA A 420 6.16 10.14 -12.76
C ALA A 420 7.13 11.12 -13.45
N ASN A 421 6.58 12.17 -14.06
CA ASN A 421 7.40 13.18 -14.71
C ASN A 421 8.14 14.03 -13.68
N ILE A 422 9.43 14.26 -13.87
CA ILE A 422 10.23 15.06 -12.93
C ILE A 422 10.22 16.53 -13.31
N VAL A 423 9.87 17.36 -12.33
CA VAL A 423 9.80 18.82 -12.47
C VAL A 423 10.68 19.52 -11.44
N VAL A 424 11.00 20.77 -11.69
CA VAL A 424 11.71 21.64 -10.74
C VAL A 424 10.80 22.82 -10.39
N LYS A 425 10.65 23.07 -9.09
CA LYS A 425 9.93 24.24 -8.57
C LYS A 425 10.89 25.15 -7.79
N GLU A 426 10.65 26.45 -7.82
CA GLU A 426 11.37 27.45 -7.02
C GLU A 426 10.60 27.70 -5.73
N VAL A 427 11.08 27.13 -4.61
CA VAL A 427 10.38 27.03 -3.33
C VAL A 427 11.11 27.79 -2.25
N THR A 428 10.39 28.51 -1.37
CA THR A 428 11.03 29.20 -0.24
C THR A 428 11.58 28.22 0.79
N GLY A 429 12.64 28.60 1.49
CA GLY A 429 13.19 27.78 2.56
C GLY A 429 12.18 27.48 3.67
N GLN A 430 11.24 28.41 3.94
CA GLN A 430 10.14 28.20 4.89
C GLN A 430 9.26 27.01 4.46
N ASP A 431 8.83 26.96 3.19
CA ASP A 431 7.96 25.85 2.72
C ASP A 431 8.72 24.52 2.62
N ILE A 432 10.04 24.57 2.37
CA ILE A 432 10.89 23.38 2.46
C ILE A 432 10.91 22.84 3.90
N LEU A 433 11.10 23.71 4.90
CA LEU A 433 11.03 23.31 6.32
C LEU A 433 9.65 22.75 6.69
N ASP A 434 8.59 23.33 6.15
CA ASP A 434 7.22 22.87 6.36
C ASP A 434 7.00 21.50 5.70
N ALA A 435 7.53 21.29 4.49
CA ALA A 435 7.46 20.01 3.78
C ALA A 435 8.19 18.89 4.53
N LEU A 436 9.41 19.15 4.99
CA LEU A 436 10.16 18.17 5.79
C LEU A 436 9.44 17.84 7.10
N GLU A 437 8.91 18.84 7.80
CA GLU A 437 8.15 18.65 9.04
C GLU A 437 6.87 17.83 8.79
N TYR A 438 6.15 18.14 7.70
CA TYR A 438 4.94 17.43 7.29
C TYR A 438 5.23 15.96 6.97
N GLY A 439 6.26 15.69 6.18
CA GLY A 439 6.65 14.32 5.84
C GLY A 439 7.05 13.46 7.05
N MET A 440 7.55 14.11 8.12
CA MET A 440 7.91 13.47 9.39
C MET A 440 6.73 13.35 10.36
N LYS A 441 5.52 13.84 10.02
CA LYS A 441 4.35 13.92 10.91
C LYS A 441 4.04 12.60 11.62
N SER A 442 4.12 11.50 10.92
CA SER A 442 3.68 10.18 11.42
C SER A 442 4.71 9.44 12.28
N LEU A 443 5.98 9.92 12.34
CA LEU A 443 7.00 9.25 13.15
C LEU A 443 6.61 9.14 14.63
N PRO A 444 6.90 7.99 15.28
CA PRO A 444 7.68 6.84 14.79
C PRO A 444 6.90 5.85 13.89
N GLY A 445 5.63 6.14 13.57
CA GLY A 445 4.80 5.34 12.66
C GLY A 445 5.28 5.40 11.21
N LYS A 446 4.79 4.48 10.38
CA LYS A 446 5.08 4.39 8.95
C LYS A 446 4.12 5.26 8.16
N THR A 447 4.62 5.84 7.05
CA THR A 447 3.79 6.64 6.13
C THR A 447 4.37 6.63 4.72
N SER A 448 3.51 6.63 3.69
CA SER A 448 3.93 6.79 2.29
C SER A 448 4.56 8.16 2.02
N ARG A 449 4.20 9.16 2.81
CA ARG A 449 4.68 10.55 2.68
C ARG A 449 6.08 10.80 3.24
N PHE A 450 6.71 9.80 3.91
CA PHE A 450 8.06 9.97 4.45
C PHE A 450 9.03 10.40 3.35
N PRO A 451 9.71 11.56 3.49
CA PRO A 451 10.56 12.08 2.42
C PRO A 451 11.87 11.29 2.32
N GLN A 452 12.29 11.03 1.09
CA GLN A 452 13.63 10.57 0.76
C GLN A 452 14.28 11.65 -0.09
N VAL A 453 15.55 11.95 0.14
CA VAL A 453 16.16 13.20 -0.36
C VAL A 453 17.57 13.01 -0.90
N SER A 454 18.00 13.92 -1.81
CA SER A 454 19.40 14.10 -2.22
C SER A 454 19.74 15.60 -2.26
N GLY A 455 20.96 15.96 -1.90
CA GLY A 455 21.43 17.36 -1.87
C GLY A 455 21.04 18.14 -0.60
N ILE A 456 20.21 17.55 0.26
CA ILE A 456 19.79 18.11 1.54
C ILE A 456 20.02 17.09 2.67
N LYS A 457 20.39 17.56 3.85
CA LYS A 457 20.55 16.74 5.05
C LYS A 457 19.93 17.42 6.26
N PHE A 458 19.32 16.65 7.16
CA PHE A 458 18.67 17.17 8.34
C PHE A 458 18.57 16.15 9.47
N LYS A 459 18.23 16.65 10.67
CA LYS A 459 17.94 15.84 11.84
C LYS A 459 16.47 15.91 12.20
N VAL A 460 15.96 14.82 12.81
CA VAL A 460 14.60 14.76 13.33
C VAL A 460 14.57 14.20 14.74
N ASP A 461 13.90 14.90 15.64
CA ASP A 461 13.62 14.45 17.02
C ASP A 461 12.20 13.88 17.09
N GLU A 462 12.08 12.55 16.95
CA GLU A 462 10.79 11.85 16.98
C GLU A 462 10.15 11.80 18.39
N THR A 463 10.83 12.29 19.43
CA THR A 463 10.28 12.37 20.79
C THR A 463 9.42 13.62 20.99
N ILE A 464 9.56 14.62 20.13
CA ILE A 464 8.70 15.82 20.11
C ILE A 464 7.39 15.44 19.42
N LYS A 465 6.25 15.87 20.01
CA LYS A 465 4.93 15.68 19.36
C LYS A 465 4.89 16.46 18.05
N SER A 466 4.36 15.86 16.99
CA SER A 466 4.23 16.55 15.70
C SER A 466 3.44 17.87 15.83
N PRO A 467 4.00 19.01 15.38
CA PRO A 467 3.33 20.31 15.40
C PRO A 467 2.50 20.57 14.14
N VAL A 468 2.36 19.58 13.25
CA VAL A 468 1.67 19.71 11.96
C VAL A 468 0.17 19.77 12.16
N ILE A 469 -0.46 20.79 11.59
CA ILE A 469 -1.92 20.90 11.46
C ILE A 469 -2.31 20.60 10.02
N ILE A 470 -3.30 19.74 9.85
CA ILE A 470 -3.84 19.28 8.56
C ILE A 470 -5.32 19.62 8.44
N ASP A 471 -5.82 19.67 7.21
CA ASP A 471 -7.25 19.74 6.95
C ASP A 471 -7.91 18.34 7.01
N LYS A 472 -9.21 18.28 6.72
CA LYS A 472 -10.00 17.04 6.72
C LYS A 472 -9.58 16.05 5.62
N ASP A 473 -8.96 16.54 4.55
CA ASP A 473 -8.45 15.75 3.43
C ASP A 473 -6.95 15.43 3.59
N GLU A 474 -6.42 15.61 4.82
CA GLU A 474 -5.01 15.39 5.23
C GLU A 474 -3.98 16.31 4.57
N ASN A 475 -4.38 17.38 3.91
CA ASN A 475 -3.46 18.36 3.36
C ASN A 475 -2.83 19.20 4.48
N PHE A 476 -1.58 19.57 4.29
CA PHE A 476 -0.89 20.49 5.19
C PHE A 476 -1.57 21.86 5.24
N ILE A 477 -1.80 22.38 6.45
CA ILE A 477 -2.29 23.75 6.66
C ILE A 477 -1.16 24.64 7.19
N ARG A 478 -0.54 24.26 8.32
CA ARG A 478 0.48 25.05 9.01
C ARG A 478 1.18 24.26 10.11
N ILE A 479 2.20 24.87 10.68
CA ILE A 479 2.90 24.38 11.87
C ILE A 479 2.42 25.16 13.11
N GLU A 480 2.05 24.44 14.17
CA GLU A 480 1.74 25.00 15.49
C GLU A 480 2.54 24.29 16.59
N GLY A 481 3.64 24.89 17.03
CA GLY A 481 4.50 24.37 18.09
C GLY A 481 5.95 24.20 17.68
N GLU A 482 6.68 23.40 18.45
CA GLU A 482 8.09 23.14 18.23
C GLU A 482 8.28 22.13 17.09
N ARG A 483 9.10 22.49 16.09
CA ARG A 483 9.45 21.58 14.98
C ARG A 483 10.28 20.41 15.47
N ARG A 484 10.02 19.24 14.92
CA ARG A 484 10.83 18.02 15.09
C ARG A 484 12.07 18.06 14.23
N VAL A 485 11.94 18.63 13.00
CA VAL A 485 13.04 18.78 12.04
C VAL A 485 13.92 19.95 12.42
N TYR A 486 15.23 19.72 12.44
CA TYR A 486 16.23 20.72 12.79
C TYR A 486 17.58 20.43 12.11
N ASP A 487 18.52 21.38 12.20
CA ASP A 487 19.85 21.29 11.56
C ASP A 487 19.74 20.90 10.08
N VAL A 488 18.92 21.68 9.33
CA VAL A 488 18.70 21.46 7.89
C VAL A 488 19.79 22.17 7.10
N PHE A 489 20.46 21.44 6.21
CA PHE A 489 21.50 21.93 5.32
C PHE A 489 21.21 21.53 3.88
N ILE A 490 21.35 22.49 2.95
CA ILE A 490 21.32 22.24 1.50
C ILE A 490 22.75 22.41 1.01
N GLY A 491 23.34 21.33 0.49
CA GLY A 491 24.77 21.23 0.33
C GLY A 491 25.47 21.36 1.68
N GLU A 492 26.38 22.34 1.81
CA GLU A 492 27.09 22.64 3.07
C GLU A 492 26.53 23.87 3.80
N GLU A 493 25.50 24.54 3.23
CA GLU A 493 24.91 25.74 3.82
C GLU A 493 23.66 25.41 4.63
N LYS A 494 23.53 26.03 5.81
CA LYS A 494 22.29 25.96 6.59
C LYS A 494 21.17 26.65 5.82
N ILE A 495 19.98 26.01 5.78
CA ILE A 495 18.81 26.57 5.09
C ILE A 495 18.46 27.97 5.61
N ASP A 496 18.16 28.90 4.70
CA ASP A 496 17.59 30.20 4.97
C ASP A 496 16.10 30.20 4.61
N GLU A 497 15.24 30.46 5.57
CA GLU A 497 13.78 30.45 5.41
C GLU A 497 13.28 31.39 4.30
N ASN A 498 13.99 32.49 4.06
CA ASN A 498 13.59 33.51 3.09
C ASN A 498 14.22 33.31 1.69
N LYS A 499 15.22 32.45 1.58
CA LYS A 499 15.87 32.15 0.28
C LYS A 499 15.00 31.22 -0.54
N ILE A 500 15.01 31.41 -1.85
CA ILE A 500 14.36 30.52 -2.82
C ILE A 500 15.37 29.46 -3.26
N TYR A 501 14.94 28.21 -3.28
CA TYR A 501 15.72 27.04 -3.70
C TYR A 501 15.02 26.32 -4.83
N LYS A 502 15.79 25.73 -5.75
CA LYS A 502 15.30 24.86 -6.80
C LYS A 502 15.14 23.45 -6.25
N VAL A 503 13.93 22.96 -6.23
CA VAL A 503 13.58 21.64 -5.69
C VAL A 503 13.15 20.74 -6.83
N SER A 504 13.89 19.65 -7.05
CA SER A 504 13.53 18.61 -8.01
C SER A 504 12.61 17.59 -7.33
N MET A 505 11.46 17.28 -7.94
CA MET A 505 10.48 16.34 -7.42
C MET A 505 9.65 15.74 -8.55
N ASP A 506 8.91 14.69 -8.28
CA ASP A 506 7.90 14.21 -9.21
C ASP A 506 6.71 15.17 -9.31
N ASP A 507 6.00 15.13 -10.42
CA ASP A 507 4.83 15.97 -10.69
C ASP A 507 3.69 15.69 -9.70
N TYR A 508 3.56 14.46 -9.20
CA TYR A 508 2.62 14.10 -8.14
C TYR A 508 2.86 14.92 -6.86
N LEU A 509 4.09 14.94 -6.37
CA LEU A 509 4.44 15.70 -5.16
C LEU A 509 4.36 17.21 -5.41
N ALA A 510 4.76 17.65 -6.60
CA ALA A 510 4.69 19.04 -7.03
C ALA A 510 3.24 19.58 -7.06
N ASP A 511 2.28 18.73 -7.37
CA ASP A 511 0.85 19.03 -7.39
C ASP A 511 0.15 18.81 -6.04
N GLY A 512 0.93 18.62 -4.96
CA GLY A 512 0.41 18.49 -3.59
C GLY A 512 0.04 17.07 -3.20
N GLY A 513 0.44 16.08 -3.98
CA GLY A 513 0.25 14.65 -3.67
C GLY A 513 0.75 14.28 -2.28
N ASP A 514 0.19 13.22 -1.70
CA ASP A 514 0.42 12.81 -0.31
C ASP A 514 0.16 13.94 0.73
N GLY A 515 -0.54 15.04 0.33
CA GLY A 515 -0.89 16.17 1.18
C GLY A 515 0.19 17.25 1.28
N TYR A 516 1.22 17.23 0.43
CA TYR A 516 2.27 18.26 0.34
C TYR A 516 1.77 19.57 -0.32
N SER A 517 0.63 20.06 0.13
CA SER A 517 -0.08 21.22 -0.44
C SER A 517 0.76 22.49 -0.52
N MET A 518 1.85 22.61 0.27
CA MET A 518 2.75 23.77 0.23
C MET A 518 3.47 23.90 -1.12
N PHE A 519 3.62 22.81 -1.89
CA PHE A 519 4.24 22.87 -3.21
C PHE A 519 3.30 23.34 -4.32
N PHE A 520 2.00 23.17 -4.16
CA PHE A 520 1.00 23.48 -5.17
C PHE A 520 1.00 24.95 -5.62
N LYS A 521 1.30 25.88 -4.72
CA LYS A 521 1.31 27.33 -5.02
C LYS A 521 2.45 27.80 -5.93
N TYR A 522 3.46 26.97 -6.17
CA TYR A 522 4.61 27.30 -7.00
C TYR A 522 4.45 26.78 -8.43
N ASN A 523 4.78 27.62 -9.39
CA ASN A 523 4.83 27.20 -10.78
C ASN A 523 6.03 26.29 -11.05
N VAL A 524 5.90 25.39 -12.01
CA VAL A 524 7.01 24.62 -12.53
C VAL A 524 7.99 25.57 -13.22
N SER A 525 9.23 25.62 -12.76
CA SER A 525 10.31 26.45 -13.33
C SER A 525 11.08 25.70 -14.44
N ASN A 526 11.12 24.37 -14.34
CA ASN A 526 11.67 23.50 -15.37
C ASN A 526 10.88 22.18 -15.40
N ASP A 527 10.33 21.83 -16.55
CA ASP A 527 9.76 20.53 -16.84
C ASP A 527 10.81 19.72 -17.60
N THR A 528 11.32 18.66 -16.99
CA THR A 528 12.39 17.87 -17.59
C THR A 528 11.91 17.01 -18.76
N LEU A 529 10.58 16.80 -18.88
CA LEU A 529 9.94 15.90 -19.84
C LEU A 529 10.51 14.46 -19.78
N MET A 530 11.05 14.07 -18.62
CA MET A 530 11.64 12.77 -18.38
C MET A 530 11.05 12.14 -17.10
N ALA A 531 10.62 10.91 -17.21
CA ALA A 531 10.09 10.15 -16.09
C ALA A 531 11.20 9.68 -15.12
N ASP A 532 10.85 9.48 -13.87
CA ASP A 532 11.74 9.02 -12.79
C ASP A 532 12.45 7.70 -13.13
N ASN A 533 11.73 6.73 -13.67
CA ASN A 533 12.28 5.43 -14.08
C ASN A 533 13.26 5.56 -15.27
N GLU A 534 13.01 6.45 -16.21
CA GLU A 534 13.95 6.72 -17.32
C GLU A 534 15.18 7.48 -16.81
N MET A 535 15.01 8.45 -15.88
CA MET A 535 16.16 9.11 -15.22
C MET A 535 17.05 8.12 -14.50
N PHE A 536 16.44 7.20 -13.72
CA PHE A 536 17.17 6.16 -13.00
C PHE A 536 17.94 5.24 -13.97
N LYS A 537 17.27 4.78 -15.03
CA LYS A 537 17.91 3.98 -16.10
C LYS A 537 19.10 4.68 -16.71
N GLN A 538 18.92 5.94 -17.11
CA GLN A 538 19.99 6.73 -17.71
C GLN A 538 21.15 6.98 -16.73
N TYR A 539 20.84 7.21 -15.44
CA TYR A 539 21.83 7.37 -14.38
C TYR A 539 22.66 6.11 -14.20
N LEU A 540 22.00 4.94 -14.12
CA LEU A 540 22.67 3.66 -14.01
C LEU A 540 23.59 3.38 -15.20
N ILE A 541 23.15 3.67 -16.42
CA ILE A 541 23.92 3.42 -17.65
C ILE A 541 25.07 4.42 -17.81
N ASN A 542 24.77 5.72 -17.74
CA ASN A 542 25.68 6.77 -18.21
C ASN A 542 26.56 7.33 -17.09
N VAL A 543 26.11 7.30 -15.83
CA VAL A 543 26.84 7.86 -14.69
C VAL A 543 27.52 6.77 -13.88
N LEU A 544 26.81 5.70 -13.57
CA LEU A 544 27.33 4.58 -12.78
C LEU A 544 28.01 3.48 -13.62
N ASN A 545 28.14 3.67 -14.94
CA ASN A 545 28.75 2.68 -15.85
C ASN A 545 28.16 1.28 -15.67
N ARG A 546 26.83 1.19 -15.54
CA ARG A 546 26.04 -0.04 -15.38
C ARG A 546 26.34 -0.83 -14.09
N THR A 547 26.94 -0.22 -13.07
CA THR A 547 27.24 -0.92 -11.80
C THR A 547 26.94 -0.03 -10.62
N ILE A 548 26.09 -0.49 -9.72
CA ILE A 548 25.77 0.25 -8.50
C ILE A 548 26.97 0.16 -7.54
N PRO A 549 27.57 1.30 -7.14
CA PRO A 549 28.76 1.31 -6.30
C PRO A 549 28.44 1.00 -4.84
N ASP A 550 29.44 0.53 -4.09
CA ASP A 550 29.35 0.17 -2.67
C ASP A 550 28.87 1.30 -1.74
N THR A 551 28.93 2.55 -2.20
CA THR A 551 28.41 3.70 -1.43
C THR A 551 26.94 3.55 -1.07
N TYR A 552 26.12 2.91 -1.91
CA TYR A 552 24.71 2.65 -1.66
C TYR A 552 24.44 1.35 -0.90
N ARG A 553 25.46 0.68 -0.37
CA ARG A 553 25.27 -0.46 0.53
C ARG A 553 24.67 -0.06 1.89
N ASN A 554 24.88 1.20 2.27
CA ASN A 554 24.38 1.80 3.50
C ASN A 554 23.75 3.17 3.19
N THR A 555 22.95 3.68 4.13
CA THR A 555 22.41 5.04 4.11
C THR A 555 23.52 6.10 4.07
N GLN A 556 23.25 7.23 3.45
CA GLN A 556 24.21 8.33 3.25
C GLN A 556 24.22 9.34 4.42
N GLY A 557 23.36 9.15 5.44
CA GLY A 557 23.25 10.05 6.59
C GLY A 557 22.56 11.38 6.26
N ARG A 558 21.60 11.34 5.34
CA ARG A 558 20.80 12.51 4.93
C ARG A 558 19.70 12.81 5.92
N ILE A 559 19.12 11.77 6.54
CA ILE A 559 18.02 11.85 7.50
C ILE A 559 18.46 11.20 8.81
N ILE A 560 18.75 12.00 9.82
CA ILE A 560 19.32 11.51 11.08
C ILE A 560 18.29 11.62 12.20
N LYS A 561 17.87 10.50 12.77
CA LYS A 561 17.05 10.46 13.98
C LYS A 561 17.91 10.71 15.20
N GLN A 562 17.75 11.88 15.82
CA GLN A 562 18.53 12.30 16.99
C GLN A 562 17.71 13.25 17.84
N LYS A 563 17.75 13.10 19.18
CA LYS A 563 17.14 14.06 20.10
C LYS A 563 17.88 15.40 20.07
N LYS A 564 17.12 16.49 20.12
CA LYS A 564 17.71 17.82 20.25
C LYS A 564 18.57 17.92 21.51
N GLY A 565 19.79 18.47 21.37
CA GLY A 565 20.73 18.63 22.46
C GLY A 565 21.60 17.40 22.79
N GLU A 566 21.35 16.23 22.17
CA GLU A 566 22.29 15.11 22.26
C GLU A 566 23.51 15.37 21.36
N SER A 567 24.72 15.36 21.95
CA SER A 567 25.97 15.47 21.19
C SER A 567 26.34 14.12 20.57
N ASN A 568 26.99 14.13 19.39
CA ASN A 568 27.51 12.93 18.69
C ASN A 568 28.62 12.16 19.47
N SER A 569 28.72 12.30 20.80
CA SER A 569 29.76 11.69 21.62
C SER A 569 29.70 10.17 21.73
N SER A 570 28.66 9.50 21.21
CA SER A 570 28.54 8.04 21.29
C SER A 570 29.41 7.27 20.27
N HIS A 571 29.89 7.91 19.20
CA HIS A 571 30.80 7.25 18.23
C HIS A 571 32.26 7.29 18.68
N PHE A 572 32.69 8.32 19.40
CA PHE A 572 34.06 8.43 19.92
C PHE A 572 34.35 7.45 21.08
N ILE A 573 33.36 7.11 21.90
CA ILE A 573 33.54 6.22 23.06
C ILE A 573 33.66 4.74 22.63
N ARG A 574 33.11 4.33 21.49
CA ARG A 574 33.31 2.95 20.97
C ARG A 574 34.69 2.73 20.37
N LEU A 575 35.29 3.75 19.76
CA LEU A 575 36.66 3.67 19.23
C LEU A 575 37.72 3.63 20.35
N PHE A 576 37.52 4.33 21.46
CA PHE A 576 38.45 4.31 22.60
C PHE A 576 38.34 3.04 23.46
N LYS A 577 37.17 2.40 23.57
CA LYS A 577 37.03 1.10 24.25
C LYS A 577 37.66 -0.06 23.46
N GLY A 578 37.71 0.01 22.13
CA GLY A 578 38.43 -0.95 21.29
C GLY A 578 39.95 -0.85 21.41
N PHE A 579 40.52 0.35 21.59
CA PHE A 579 41.93 0.58 21.73
C PHE A 579 42.48 0.21 23.12
N SER A 580 41.70 0.34 24.21
CA SER A 580 42.11 -0.08 25.56
C SER A 580 42.15 -1.60 25.76
N LEU A 581 41.35 -2.39 25.01
CA LEU A 581 41.42 -3.85 25.08
C LEU A 581 42.59 -4.43 24.26
N PHE A 582 43.07 -3.70 23.24
CA PHE A 582 44.21 -4.17 22.43
C PHE A 582 45.58 -3.94 23.10
N LEU A 583 45.68 -2.97 24.04
CA LEU A 583 46.93 -2.75 24.80
C LEU A 583 47.10 -3.67 26.00
N ILE A 584 46.05 -4.33 26.49
CA ILE A 584 46.13 -5.29 27.59
C ILE A 584 46.51 -6.70 27.10
N CYS A 585 46.31 -7.03 25.82
CA CYS A 585 46.76 -8.32 25.22
C CYS A 585 48.21 -8.34 24.75
N LEU A 586 48.95 -7.24 24.86
CA LEU A 586 50.40 -7.17 24.52
C LEU A 586 51.33 -7.12 25.75
N MET A 587 50.80 -7.29 26.96
CA MET A 587 51.57 -7.32 28.21
C MET A 587 51.34 -8.59 29.05
N PHE A 588 50.97 -9.72 28.43
CA PHE A 588 51.07 -11.05 29.07
C PHE A 588 51.58 -12.08 28.08
#